data_a9b1c80fc83b679555f8710c87bb189b
#
_entry.id   a9b1c80fc83b679555f8710c87bb189b
#
_cell.length_a   1.000
_cell.length_b   1.000
_cell.length_c   1.000
_cell.angle_alpha   90.00
_cell.angle_beta   90.00
_cell.angle_gamma   90.00
#
_symmetry.space_group_name_H-M   'P 1'
#
loop_
_entity.id
_entity.type
_entity.pdbx_description
1 polymer ?
#
loop_
_entity_poly.entity_id
_entity_poly.type
_entity_poly.pdbx_seq_one_letter_code
_entity_poly.pdbx_strand_id
1 'polypeptide(L)'
;MNISVHEACHSLEAPGALLRRRGGSPDGLVAYVRALLGDQMPADLEAFYREGVEAVGDFRAILPKWNERPEWRREGMLRALLPVQAVPIFSDGAGSLYGLDLSSGAAGPAVYFFDHGDLFERPRWAAGSSLAYLLLLLGRYDHAIAEGCPAGWERSIDPDIESCPRAPPIWRAG
;
A
#
# COMPACT_ATOMS: atom_id res chain seq x y z
N MET A 1 12.22 -11.65 -9.48
CA MET A 1 12.71 -11.96 -8.09
C MET A 1 11.69 -11.31 -7.16
N ASN A 2 10.98 -12.09 -6.34
CA ASN A 2 9.97 -11.49 -5.44
C ASN A 2 10.69 -10.94 -4.20
N ILE A 3 10.58 -9.64 -3.98
CA ILE A 3 11.04 -8.99 -2.75
C ILE A 3 9.94 -9.09 -1.68
N SER A 4 10.32 -9.33 -0.44
CA SER A 4 9.40 -9.31 0.70
C SER A 4 9.19 -7.90 1.25
N VAL A 5 8.10 -7.69 1.99
CA VAL A 5 7.85 -6.43 2.71
C VAL A 5 8.98 -6.10 3.69
N HIS A 6 9.53 -7.11 4.37
CA HIS A 6 10.67 -6.94 5.28
C HIS A 6 11.91 -6.40 4.56
N GLU A 7 12.29 -7.01 3.43
CA GLU A 7 13.44 -6.56 2.62
C GLU A 7 13.23 -5.15 2.07
N ALA A 8 12.01 -4.84 1.60
CA ALA A 8 11.66 -3.49 1.15
C ALA A 8 11.81 -2.46 2.27
N CYS A 9 11.26 -2.74 3.46
CA CYS A 9 11.40 -1.86 4.62
C CYS A 9 12.87 -1.66 5.01
N HIS A 10 13.67 -2.74 5.06
CA HIS A 10 15.08 -2.66 5.40
C HIS A 10 15.88 -1.81 4.40
N SER A 11 15.57 -1.90 3.11
CA SER A 11 16.22 -1.09 2.07
C SER A 11 15.90 0.41 2.19
N LEU A 12 14.78 0.77 2.83
CA LEU A 12 14.34 2.14 3.05
C LEU A 12 14.86 2.74 4.38
N GLU A 13 15.54 1.96 5.22
CA GLU A 13 16.14 2.41 6.49
C GLU A 13 17.55 3.00 6.33
N ALA A 14 18.12 3.01 5.14
CA ALA A 14 19.45 3.59 4.88
C ALA A 14 19.53 5.08 5.25
N PRO A 15 20.75 5.66 5.46
CA PRO A 15 20.90 7.06 5.88
C PRO A 15 20.15 8.03 4.96
N GLY A 16 19.25 8.82 5.52
CA GLY A 16 18.28 9.64 4.80
C GLY A 16 16.89 9.02 4.71
N ALA A 17 16.66 8.00 5.53
CA ALA A 17 15.50 7.12 5.48
C ALA A 17 14.17 7.85 5.42
N LEU A 18 13.42 7.50 4.39
CA LEU A 18 12.05 7.94 4.17
C LEU A 18 11.05 7.10 4.97
N LEU A 19 11.48 5.96 5.54
CA LEU A 19 10.64 5.07 6.32
C LEU A 19 10.52 5.55 7.77
N ARG A 20 9.30 5.83 8.22
CA ARG A 20 8.99 6.03 9.63
C ARG A 20 8.26 4.81 10.18
N ARG A 21 8.67 4.37 11.36
CA ARG A 21 8.06 3.26 12.08
C ARG A 21 7.29 3.73 13.31
N ARG A 22 6.18 3.09 13.57
CA ARG A 22 5.41 3.27 14.79
C ARG A 22 6.12 2.58 15.95
N GLY A 23 6.20 3.25 17.08
CA GLY A 23 6.64 2.64 18.34
C GLY A 23 5.57 1.68 18.92
N GLY A 24 6.02 0.69 19.68
CA GLY A 24 5.17 -0.28 20.37
C GLY A 24 5.05 -1.65 19.67
N SER A 25 4.42 -2.62 20.35
CA SER A 25 4.23 -3.97 19.78
C SER A 25 3.21 -3.95 18.63
N PRO A 26 3.53 -4.55 17.48
CA PRO A 26 2.60 -4.70 16.37
C PRO A 26 1.54 -5.79 16.60
N ASP A 27 1.74 -6.67 17.59
CA ASP A 27 0.94 -7.89 17.75
C ASP A 27 -0.57 -7.62 17.89
N GLY A 28 -0.92 -6.60 18.65
CA GLY A 28 -2.31 -6.24 18.80
C GLY A 28 -2.93 -5.72 17.49
N LEU A 29 -2.21 -4.93 16.68
CA LEU A 29 -2.68 -4.48 15.38
C LEU A 29 -2.86 -5.66 14.43
N VAL A 30 -1.88 -6.55 14.37
CA VAL A 30 -1.94 -7.78 13.55
C VAL A 30 -3.13 -8.65 13.96
N ALA A 31 -3.29 -8.90 15.26
CA ALA A 31 -4.43 -9.68 15.77
C ALA A 31 -5.77 -9.05 15.41
N TYR A 32 -5.87 -7.72 15.51
CA TYR A 32 -7.07 -6.98 15.16
C TYR A 32 -7.42 -7.11 13.68
N VAL A 33 -6.44 -6.86 12.76
CA VAL A 33 -6.68 -6.95 11.31
C VAL A 33 -6.99 -8.39 10.90
N ARG A 34 -6.32 -9.37 11.51
CA ARG A 34 -6.62 -10.79 11.29
C ARG A 34 -8.05 -11.15 11.73
N ALA A 35 -8.53 -10.59 12.83
CA ALA A 35 -9.92 -10.78 13.25
C ALA A 35 -10.93 -10.16 12.27
N LEU A 36 -10.57 -9.08 11.57
CA LEU A 36 -11.42 -8.44 10.56
C LEU A 36 -11.46 -9.18 9.23
N LEU A 37 -10.31 -9.66 8.75
CA LEU A 37 -10.15 -10.23 7.41
C LEU A 37 -10.23 -11.76 7.41
N GLY A 38 -10.02 -12.41 8.57
CA GLY A 38 -10.00 -13.87 8.67
C GLY A 38 -8.96 -14.48 7.75
N ASP A 39 -9.36 -15.52 7.01
CA ASP A 39 -8.51 -16.25 6.07
C ASP A 39 -8.15 -15.44 4.82
N GLN A 40 -8.77 -14.27 4.63
CA GLN A 40 -8.47 -13.36 3.51
C GLN A 40 -7.28 -12.44 3.78
N MET A 41 -6.67 -12.50 4.97
CA MET A 41 -5.52 -11.66 5.29
C MET A 41 -4.27 -12.09 4.51
N PRO A 42 -3.78 -11.28 3.54
CA PRO A 42 -2.57 -11.62 2.82
C PRO A 42 -1.34 -11.58 3.72
N ALA A 43 -0.36 -12.45 3.44
CA ALA A 43 0.89 -12.51 4.20
C ALA A 43 1.66 -11.17 4.14
N ASP A 44 1.66 -10.49 2.99
CA ASP A 44 2.30 -9.18 2.81
C ASP A 44 1.66 -8.10 3.69
N LEU A 45 0.33 -8.13 3.85
CA LEU A 45 -0.38 -7.19 4.72
C LEU A 45 -0.04 -7.45 6.19
N GLU A 46 0.04 -8.70 6.60
CA GLU A 46 0.49 -9.06 7.94
C GLU A 46 1.92 -8.58 8.19
N ALA A 47 2.83 -8.86 7.26
CA ALA A 47 4.22 -8.41 7.34
C ALA A 47 4.31 -6.88 7.44
N PHE A 48 3.54 -6.14 6.65
CA PHE A 48 3.47 -4.68 6.70
C PHE A 48 3.11 -4.14 8.08
N TYR A 49 2.09 -4.72 8.71
CA TYR A 49 1.69 -4.30 10.05
C TYR A 49 2.73 -4.73 11.11
N ARG A 50 3.40 -5.87 10.94
CA ARG A 50 4.50 -6.31 11.84
C ARG A 50 5.71 -5.39 11.74
N GLU A 51 6.02 -4.89 10.54
CA GLU A 51 7.07 -3.89 10.33
C GLU A 51 6.75 -2.53 10.97
N GLY A 52 5.51 -2.30 11.37
CA GLY A 52 5.08 -1.09 12.05
C GLY A 52 5.22 0.17 11.19
N VAL A 53 5.10 0.05 9.88
CA VAL A 53 5.21 1.19 8.96
C VAL A 53 4.16 2.25 9.30
N GLU A 54 4.62 3.46 9.55
CA GLU A 54 3.77 4.64 9.81
C GLU A 54 3.73 5.58 8.61
N ALA A 55 4.85 5.75 7.93
CA ALA A 55 4.93 6.54 6.72
C ALA A 55 6.14 6.16 5.87
N VAL A 56 6.05 6.44 4.55
CA VAL A 56 7.15 6.41 3.60
C VAL A 56 7.16 7.75 2.88
N GLY A 57 8.18 8.58 3.12
CA GLY A 57 8.19 9.97 2.67
C GLY A 57 6.96 10.72 3.20
N ASP A 58 6.22 11.35 2.30
CA ASP A 58 4.99 12.09 2.60
C ASP A 58 3.73 11.18 2.65
N PHE A 59 3.84 9.93 2.23
CA PHE A 59 2.74 8.97 2.24
C PHE A 59 2.52 8.39 3.63
N ARG A 60 1.31 8.51 4.15
CA ARG A 60 0.96 8.03 5.49
C ARG A 60 0.23 6.70 5.43
N ALA A 61 0.70 5.74 6.23
CA ALA A 61 0.01 4.47 6.38
C ALA A 61 -1.36 4.68 7.05
N ILE A 62 -2.36 4.02 6.50
CA ILE A 62 -3.70 3.97 7.08
C ILE A 62 -3.74 2.81 8.05
N LEU A 63 -3.76 3.13 9.33
CA LEU A 63 -3.82 2.15 10.39
C LEU A 63 -5.25 2.07 10.94
N PRO A 64 -5.78 0.86 11.17
CA PRO A 64 -7.06 0.69 11.81
C PRO A 64 -7.07 1.36 13.19
N LYS A 65 -8.11 2.14 13.46
CA LYS A 65 -8.25 2.82 14.75
C LYS A 65 -8.82 1.86 15.79
N TRP A 66 -8.04 1.54 16.80
CA TRP A 66 -8.39 0.61 17.87
C TRP A 66 -9.59 1.04 18.74
N ASN A 67 -9.83 2.37 18.79
CA ASN A 67 -10.77 2.97 19.76
C ASN A 67 -12.19 3.10 19.20
N GLU A 68 -12.43 2.67 17.98
CA GLU A 68 -13.74 2.71 17.35
C GLU A 68 -14.54 1.45 17.71
N ARG A 69 -15.87 1.57 17.73
CA ARG A 69 -16.74 0.43 18.00
C ARG A 69 -16.57 -0.67 16.96
N PRO A 70 -16.68 -1.98 17.32
CA PRO A 70 -16.41 -3.09 16.39
C PRO A 70 -17.18 -3.01 15.07
N GLU A 71 -18.43 -2.60 15.10
CA GLU A 71 -19.30 -2.44 13.93
C GLU A 71 -18.82 -1.35 12.98
N TRP A 72 -18.23 -0.26 13.52
CA TRP A 72 -17.71 0.86 12.73
C TRP A 72 -16.31 0.58 12.20
N ARG A 73 -15.58 -0.30 12.85
CA ARG A 73 -14.20 -0.66 12.48
C ARG A 73 -14.12 -1.37 11.15
N ARG A 74 -15.00 -2.36 10.94
CA ARG A 74 -15.07 -3.09 9.68
C ARG A 74 -15.54 -2.16 8.56
N GLU A 75 -16.58 -1.37 8.80
CA GLU A 75 -17.09 -0.41 7.85
C GLU A 75 -16.08 0.69 7.55
N GLY A 76 -15.40 1.27 8.57
CA GLY A 76 -14.44 2.35 8.39
C GLY A 76 -13.19 1.95 7.62
N MET A 77 -12.69 0.71 7.83
CA MET A 77 -11.49 0.22 7.13
C MET A 77 -11.76 -0.19 5.70
N LEU A 78 -12.95 -0.73 5.41
CA LEU A 78 -13.29 -1.27 4.09
C LEU A 78 -14.27 -0.38 3.31
N ARG A 79 -14.96 0.54 3.97
CA ARG A 79 -16.12 1.23 3.40
C ARG A 79 -15.81 1.97 2.11
N ALA A 80 -14.68 2.69 2.06
CA ALA A 80 -14.31 3.43 0.87
C ALA A 80 -14.00 2.53 -0.33
N LEU A 81 -13.48 1.32 -0.06
CA LEU A 81 -12.99 0.40 -1.10
C LEU A 81 -13.73 -0.95 -1.12
N LEU A 82 -14.83 -1.08 -0.37
CA LEU A 82 -15.66 -2.30 -0.32
C LEU A 82 -16.11 -2.82 -1.70
N PRO A 83 -16.57 -1.97 -2.62
CA PRO A 83 -17.03 -2.42 -3.93
C PRO A 83 -15.94 -3.13 -4.75
N VAL A 84 -14.69 -2.84 -4.47
CA VAL A 84 -13.53 -3.41 -5.18
C VAL A 84 -12.73 -4.38 -4.33
N GLN A 85 -13.19 -4.69 -3.11
CA GLN A 85 -12.54 -5.61 -2.17
C GLN A 85 -11.08 -5.26 -1.91
N ALA A 86 -10.78 -3.98 -1.67
CA ALA A 86 -9.45 -3.51 -1.37
C ALA A 86 -9.33 -2.99 0.06
N VAL A 87 -8.16 -3.20 0.67
CA VAL A 87 -7.80 -2.65 2.00
C VAL A 87 -6.98 -1.39 1.80
N PRO A 88 -7.41 -0.22 2.32
CA PRO A 88 -6.62 1.00 2.24
C PRO A 88 -5.33 0.86 3.05
N ILE A 89 -4.19 1.14 2.43
CA ILE A 89 -2.84 0.99 3.02
C ILE A 89 -2.18 2.34 3.25
N PHE A 90 -2.22 3.24 2.26
CA PHE A 90 -1.64 4.57 2.35
C PHE A 90 -2.62 5.65 1.88
N SER A 91 -2.39 6.87 2.38
CA SER A 91 -2.96 8.10 1.85
C SER A 91 -1.85 9.00 1.32
N ASP A 92 -2.12 9.73 0.25
CA ASP A 92 -1.23 10.73 -0.34
C ASP A 92 -1.28 12.11 0.35
N GLY A 93 -2.09 12.24 1.40
CA GLY A 93 -2.32 13.51 2.09
C GLY A 93 -3.31 14.45 1.40
N ALA A 94 -3.63 14.22 0.13
CA ALA A 94 -4.64 14.97 -0.62
C ALA A 94 -6.05 14.34 -0.55
N GLY A 95 -6.14 13.16 0.06
CA GLY A 95 -7.40 12.43 0.25
C GLY A 95 -7.55 11.19 -0.60
N SER A 96 -6.65 10.96 -1.57
CA SER A 96 -6.63 9.72 -2.34
C SER A 96 -5.98 8.58 -1.57
N LEU A 97 -6.26 7.35 -1.98
CA LEU A 97 -5.89 6.14 -1.25
C LEU A 97 -5.12 5.17 -2.14
N TYR A 98 -4.16 4.49 -1.53
CA TYR A 98 -3.54 3.28 -2.07
C TYR A 98 -4.17 2.07 -1.37
N GLY A 99 -4.82 1.21 -2.14
CA GLY A 99 -5.56 0.06 -1.63
C GLY A 99 -4.99 -1.26 -2.13
N LEU A 100 -4.80 -2.21 -1.21
CA LEU A 100 -4.38 -3.58 -1.50
C LEU A 100 -5.58 -4.40 -1.95
N ASP A 101 -5.53 -4.95 -3.16
CA ASP A 101 -6.61 -5.75 -3.75
C ASP A 101 -6.66 -7.17 -3.15
N LEU A 102 -7.72 -7.48 -2.43
CA LEU A 102 -7.93 -8.80 -1.85
C LEU A 102 -8.49 -9.83 -2.84
N SER A 103 -8.91 -9.39 -4.03
CA SER A 103 -9.58 -10.27 -5.01
C SER A 103 -8.63 -10.92 -6.01
N SER A 104 -7.33 -10.59 -5.99
CA SER A 104 -6.37 -10.94 -7.02
C SER A 104 -5.88 -12.41 -7.03
N GLY A 105 -6.39 -13.26 -6.16
CA GLY A 105 -6.13 -14.72 -6.21
C GLY A 105 -4.66 -15.11 -6.07
N ALA A 106 -4.24 -16.15 -6.82
CA ALA A 106 -2.92 -16.78 -6.68
C ALA A 106 -1.71 -15.93 -7.14
N ALA A 107 -1.94 -14.82 -7.85
CA ALA A 107 -0.86 -13.94 -8.31
C ALA A 107 -0.33 -13.00 -7.22
N GLY A 108 -0.93 -13.03 -6.02
CA GLY A 108 -0.66 -12.09 -4.94
C GLY A 108 -1.43 -10.77 -5.11
N PRO A 109 -1.65 -10.05 -4.00
CA PRO A 109 -2.45 -8.82 -4.02
C PRO A 109 -1.65 -7.64 -4.56
N ALA A 110 -2.07 -7.10 -5.71
CA ALA A 110 -1.58 -5.84 -6.24
C ALA A 110 -2.12 -4.65 -5.45
N VAL A 111 -1.44 -3.51 -5.51
CA VAL A 111 -1.89 -2.26 -4.91
C VAL A 111 -2.32 -1.28 -5.99
N TYR A 112 -3.46 -0.66 -5.78
CA TYR A 112 -4.03 0.32 -6.71
C TYR A 112 -4.22 1.67 -6.05
N PHE A 113 -4.12 2.72 -6.86
CA PHE A 113 -4.47 4.08 -6.49
C PHE A 113 -5.95 4.35 -6.77
N PHE A 114 -6.64 4.92 -5.79
CA PHE A 114 -8.04 5.33 -5.82
C PHE A 114 -8.12 6.83 -5.62
N ASP A 115 -8.60 7.51 -6.64
CA ASP A 115 -8.73 8.96 -6.63
C ASP A 115 -9.97 9.39 -5.81
N HIS A 116 -9.80 10.35 -4.91
CA HIS A 116 -10.90 10.93 -4.15
C HIS A 116 -11.88 11.71 -5.05
N GLY A 117 -11.39 12.22 -6.18
CA GLY A 117 -12.20 13.00 -7.12
C GLY A 117 -13.26 12.16 -7.86
N ASP A 118 -13.09 10.84 -7.95
CA ASP A 118 -14.09 9.92 -8.48
C ASP A 118 -14.78 9.05 -7.39
N LEU A 119 -14.72 9.51 -6.14
CA LEU A 119 -15.36 8.88 -4.98
C LEU A 119 -14.92 7.42 -4.75
N PHE A 120 -13.71 7.08 -5.17
CA PHE A 120 -13.13 5.74 -5.05
C PHE A 120 -13.92 4.63 -5.79
N GLU A 121 -14.72 4.98 -6.80
CA GLU A 121 -15.59 4.03 -7.49
C GLU A 121 -14.84 2.89 -8.18
N ARG A 122 -13.59 3.16 -8.58
CA ARG A 122 -12.75 2.18 -9.28
C ARG A 122 -11.26 2.45 -9.06
N PRO A 123 -10.40 1.42 -9.19
CA PRO A 123 -8.97 1.62 -9.25
C PRO A 123 -8.62 2.42 -10.53
N ARG A 124 -7.97 3.58 -10.33
CA ARG A 124 -7.54 4.45 -11.43
C ARG A 124 -6.25 3.97 -12.05
N TRP A 125 -5.31 3.56 -11.19
CA TRP A 125 -3.94 3.26 -11.57
C TRP A 125 -3.40 2.11 -10.74
N ALA A 126 -2.55 1.27 -11.34
CA ALA A 126 -1.72 0.34 -10.60
C ALA A 126 -0.58 1.12 -9.91
N ALA A 127 -0.43 0.92 -8.61
CA ALA A 127 0.56 1.60 -7.79
C ALA A 127 1.74 0.67 -7.41
N GLY A 128 1.52 -0.64 -7.45
CA GLY A 128 2.54 -1.66 -7.24
C GLY A 128 1.98 -3.05 -7.53
N SER A 129 2.80 -3.93 -8.10
CA SER A 129 2.41 -5.34 -8.31
C SER A 129 2.32 -6.12 -7.00
N SER A 130 2.92 -5.59 -5.93
CA SER A 130 2.79 -6.07 -4.56
C SER A 130 2.96 -4.91 -3.57
N LEU A 131 2.67 -5.16 -2.29
CA LEU A 131 2.87 -4.18 -1.22
C LEU A 131 4.36 -3.84 -1.02
N ALA A 132 5.25 -4.81 -1.18
CA ALA A 132 6.69 -4.59 -1.10
C ALA A 132 7.20 -3.64 -2.20
N TYR A 133 6.75 -3.83 -3.43
CA TYR A 133 7.10 -2.94 -4.53
C TYR A 133 6.50 -1.54 -4.36
N LEU A 134 5.26 -1.42 -3.86
CA LEU A 134 4.71 -0.12 -3.51
C LEU A 134 5.61 0.64 -2.55
N LEU A 135 6.09 -0.01 -1.46
CA LEU A 135 6.98 0.63 -0.50
C LEU A 135 8.24 1.19 -1.16
N LEU A 136 8.87 0.42 -2.06
CA LEU A 136 10.05 0.86 -2.81
C LEU A 136 9.76 2.02 -3.75
N LEU A 137 8.63 1.98 -4.46
CA LEU A 137 8.19 3.03 -5.37
C LEU A 137 7.94 4.33 -4.62
N LEU A 138 7.19 4.28 -3.49
CA LEU A 138 6.95 5.44 -2.64
C LEU A 138 8.28 6.00 -2.07
N GLY A 139 9.19 5.14 -1.64
CA GLY A 139 10.47 5.55 -1.10
C GLY A 139 11.42 6.18 -2.13
N ARG A 140 11.18 6.00 -3.41
CA ARG A 140 11.99 6.60 -4.49
C ARG A 140 11.26 7.70 -5.26
N TYR A 141 10.03 7.97 -4.90
CA TYR A 141 9.17 8.89 -5.65
C TYR A 141 9.74 10.31 -5.73
N ASP A 142 10.15 10.87 -4.60
CA ASP A 142 10.71 12.24 -4.57
C ASP A 142 11.98 12.35 -5.40
N HIS A 143 12.82 11.32 -5.36
CA HIS A 143 14.04 11.27 -6.19
C HIS A 143 13.69 11.17 -7.67
N ALA A 144 12.74 10.35 -8.04
CA ALA A 144 12.27 10.23 -9.42
C ALA A 144 11.69 11.55 -9.95
N ILE A 145 10.91 12.27 -9.13
CA ILE A 145 10.41 13.62 -9.49
C ILE A 145 11.57 14.60 -9.70
N ALA A 146 12.56 14.62 -8.81
CA ALA A 146 13.72 15.51 -8.92
C ALA A 146 14.53 15.25 -10.20
N GLU A 147 14.53 14.01 -10.70
CA GLU A 147 15.17 13.60 -11.95
C GLU A 147 14.27 13.73 -13.20
N GLY A 148 13.05 14.28 -13.03
CA GLY A 148 12.09 14.45 -14.12
C GLY A 148 11.37 13.17 -14.53
N CYS A 149 11.21 12.22 -13.62
CA CYS A 149 10.54 10.94 -13.82
C CYS A 149 11.05 10.22 -15.10
N PRO A 150 12.27 9.68 -15.11
CA PRO A 150 12.80 8.99 -16.28
C PRO A 150 11.88 7.90 -16.79
N ALA A 151 11.66 7.80 -18.08
CA ALA A 151 10.76 6.83 -18.68
C ALA A 151 11.10 5.39 -18.21
N GLY A 152 10.13 4.70 -17.62
CA GLY A 152 10.27 3.33 -17.14
C GLY A 152 11.03 3.17 -15.82
N TRP A 153 11.23 4.26 -15.06
CA TRP A 153 11.85 4.18 -13.74
C TRP A 153 11.09 3.22 -12.80
N GLU A 154 9.75 3.21 -12.89
CA GLU A 154 8.89 2.32 -12.13
C GLU A 154 9.16 0.85 -12.42
N ARG A 155 9.43 0.50 -13.69
CA ARG A 155 9.74 -0.88 -14.10
C ARG A 155 11.13 -1.35 -13.64
N SER A 156 12.04 -0.43 -13.41
CA SER A 156 13.35 -0.76 -12.84
C SER A 156 13.23 -1.21 -11.38
N ILE A 157 12.16 -0.81 -10.69
CA ILE A 157 11.85 -1.15 -9.30
C ILE A 157 10.87 -2.32 -9.25
N ASP A 158 9.76 -2.22 -9.96
CA ASP A 158 8.67 -3.19 -10.03
C ASP A 158 8.51 -3.70 -11.48
N PRO A 159 9.19 -4.76 -11.86
CA PRO A 159 9.16 -5.27 -13.24
C PRO A 159 7.79 -5.81 -13.66
N ASP A 160 6.95 -6.15 -12.68
CA ASP A 160 5.64 -6.77 -12.91
C ASP A 160 4.48 -5.75 -12.87
N ILE A 161 4.76 -4.46 -12.67
CA ILE A 161 3.71 -3.43 -12.51
C ILE A 161 2.77 -3.33 -13.72
N GLU A 162 3.26 -3.58 -14.92
CA GLU A 162 2.46 -3.57 -16.14
C GLU A 162 1.51 -4.76 -16.26
N SER A 163 1.77 -5.81 -15.49
CA SER A 163 0.93 -7.03 -15.43
C SER A 163 -0.28 -6.87 -14.52
N CYS A 164 -0.42 -5.74 -13.82
CA CYS A 164 -1.55 -5.49 -12.95
C CYS A 164 -2.85 -5.43 -13.77
N PRO A 165 -3.85 -6.29 -13.48
CA PRO A 165 -4.93 -6.56 -14.43
C PRO A 165 -5.99 -5.46 -14.53
N ARG A 166 -6.09 -4.54 -13.56
CA ARG A 166 -7.22 -3.62 -13.43
C ARG A 166 -6.97 -2.22 -13.93
N ALA A 167 -5.72 -1.78 -13.99
CA ALA A 167 -5.38 -0.40 -14.32
C ALA A 167 -3.92 -0.26 -14.77
N PRO A 168 -3.59 0.74 -15.61
CA PRO A 168 -2.22 1.04 -15.99
C PRO A 168 -1.41 1.62 -14.80
N PRO A 169 -0.07 1.60 -14.83
CA PRO A 169 0.78 2.18 -13.79
C PRO A 169 0.57 3.68 -13.60
N ILE A 170 0.49 4.14 -12.33
CA ILE A 170 0.36 5.56 -11.97
C ILE A 170 1.64 6.36 -12.24
N TRP A 171 2.79 5.69 -12.19
CA TRP A 171 4.11 6.31 -12.20
C TRP A 171 4.56 6.76 -13.59
N ARG A 172 3.77 6.50 -14.61
CA ARG A 172 4.03 7.03 -15.94
C ARG A 172 3.81 8.54 -15.93
N ALA A 173 4.89 9.30 -16.13
CA ALA A 173 4.77 10.72 -16.40
C ALA A 173 3.84 10.92 -17.60
N GLY A 174 2.83 11.78 -17.42
CA GLY A 174 1.94 12.22 -18.47
C GLY A 174 2.68 13.05 -19.52
#